data_5d99ef3d19983dae6a3281f4b0cb9687
#
_entry.id   5d99ef3d19983dae6a3281f4b0cb9687
#
_cell.length_a   1.000
_cell.length_b   1.000
_cell.length_c   1.000
_cell.angle_alpha   90.00
_cell.angle_beta   90.00
_cell.angle_gamma   90.00
#
_symmetry.space_group_name_H-M   'P 1'
#
loop_
_entity.id
_entity.type
_entity.pdbx_description
1 polymer ?
#
loop_
_entity_poly.entity_id
_entity_poly.type
_entity_poly.pdbx_seq_one_letter_code
_entity_poly.pdbx_strand_id
1 'polypeptide(L)'
;VCPTGAISKLSLAEKLGRPPHDEPVRLGTAFIDRGRCLPWAMDRPCIVCQENCPVSPEAISTREQFNTIHNQHPLVVQSADTTRIEFQSDALVANQYATGDYFCVVPGRPKQRGLQIIANTSSTLTVDSKFPFEPAPQPLESVLIQIRLQQPYVDPKRCIGCGVCEHECPVRGKRAIRVSAENESRDRQHALILQS
;
A
#
# COMPACT_ATOMS: atom_id res chain seq x y z
N VAL A 1 -31.01 -23.00 5.43
CA VAL A 1 -32.03 -22.03 5.87
C VAL A 1 -31.79 -21.78 7.35
N CYS A 2 -31.63 -20.49 7.74
CA CYS A 2 -31.45 -20.12 9.14
C CYS A 2 -32.81 -20.31 9.88
N PRO A 3 -32.91 -21.17 10.91
CA PRO A 3 -34.17 -21.46 11.57
C PRO A 3 -34.75 -20.26 12.34
N THR A 4 -33.92 -19.31 12.71
CA THR A 4 -34.32 -18.10 13.43
C THR A 4 -34.62 -16.92 12.52
N GLY A 5 -34.43 -17.05 11.19
CA GLY A 5 -34.60 -15.95 10.24
C GLY A 5 -33.56 -14.84 10.34
N ALA A 6 -32.49 -15.03 11.15
CA ALA A 6 -31.45 -14.02 11.34
C ALA A 6 -30.64 -13.74 10.07
N ILE A 7 -30.65 -14.68 9.11
CA ILE A 7 -30.05 -14.51 7.79
C ILE A 7 -31.17 -14.41 6.77
N SER A 8 -31.45 -13.21 6.30
CA SER A 8 -32.42 -12.94 5.24
C SER A 8 -31.81 -13.26 3.87
N LYS A 9 -32.64 -13.73 2.94
CA LYS A 9 -32.22 -13.86 1.54
C LYS A 9 -32.17 -12.46 0.93
N LEU A 10 -31.06 -12.16 0.28
CA LEU A 10 -30.89 -10.93 -0.50
C LEU A 10 -30.92 -11.28 -1.98
N SER A 11 -31.72 -10.54 -2.72
CA SER A 11 -31.72 -10.62 -4.19
C SER A 11 -30.46 -9.94 -4.73
N LEU A 12 -30.10 -10.27 -5.98
CA LEU A 12 -28.99 -9.59 -6.66
C LEU A 12 -29.27 -8.08 -6.84
N ALA A 13 -30.56 -7.71 -7.08
CA ALA A 13 -30.95 -6.33 -7.22
C ALA A 13 -30.73 -5.52 -5.92
N GLU A 14 -31.16 -6.07 -4.77
CA GLU A 14 -30.89 -5.47 -3.46
C GLU A 14 -29.37 -5.34 -3.17
N LYS A 15 -28.62 -6.40 -3.46
CA LYS A 15 -27.18 -6.41 -3.24
C LYS A 15 -26.43 -5.37 -4.05
N LEU A 16 -26.91 -5.06 -5.26
CA LEU A 16 -26.28 -4.11 -6.18
C LEU A 16 -26.92 -2.72 -6.16
N GLY A 17 -27.98 -2.49 -5.36
CA GLY A 17 -28.72 -1.23 -5.37
C GLY A 17 -29.39 -0.95 -6.72
N ARG A 18 -29.89 -2.00 -7.38
CA ARG A 18 -30.65 -1.85 -8.65
C ARG A 18 -32.13 -1.70 -8.37
N PRO A 19 -32.89 -1.00 -9.25
CA PRO A 19 -34.32 -0.83 -9.06
C PRO A 19 -35.04 -2.16 -8.76
N PRO A 20 -35.99 -2.17 -7.82
CA PRO A 20 -36.58 -1.01 -7.10
C PRO A 20 -35.78 -0.47 -5.91
N HIS A 21 -34.53 -0.91 -5.72
CA HIS A 21 -33.69 -0.51 -4.61
C HIS A 21 -32.75 0.63 -5.05
N ASP A 22 -32.75 1.74 -4.33
CA ASP A 22 -31.93 2.91 -4.66
C ASP A 22 -30.48 2.78 -4.18
N GLU A 23 -30.24 1.94 -3.18
CA GLU A 23 -28.91 1.73 -2.58
C GLU A 23 -28.59 0.25 -2.39
N PRO A 24 -27.30 -0.15 -2.50
CA PRO A 24 -26.90 -1.51 -2.21
C PRO A 24 -27.03 -1.83 -0.74
N VAL A 25 -27.44 -3.07 -0.44
CA VAL A 25 -27.43 -3.56 0.94
C VAL A 25 -25.99 -3.62 1.45
N ARG A 26 -25.74 -2.95 2.54
CA ARG A 26 -24.45 -2.91 3.22
C ARG A 26 -24.49 -3.81 4.46
N LEU A 27 -23.47 -4.62 4.63
CA LEU A 27 -23.29 -5.48 5.81
C LEU A 27 -22.45 -4.82 6.89
N GLY A 28 -21.82 -3.70 6.54
CA GLY A 28 -20.96 -2.93 7.41
C GLY A 28 -19.90 -2.16 6.61
N THR A 29 -18.86 -1.70 7.30
CA THR A 29 -17.75 -0.97 6.70
C THR A 29 -16.42 -1.58 7.11
N ALA A 30 -15.50 -1.70 6.15
CA ALA A 30 -14.13 -2.10 6.43
C ALA A 30 -13.34 -0.94 7.05
N PHE A 31 -12.45 -1.25 7.97
CA PHE A 31 -11.51 -0.30 8.54
C PHE A 31 -10.12 -0.91 8.64
N ILE A 32 -9.09 -0.05 8.56
CA ILE A 32 -7.69 -0.44 8.55
C ILE A 32 -7.06 -0.13 9.90
N ASP A 33 -6.56 -1.17 10.56
CA ASP A 33 -5.66 -1.04 11.70
C ASP A 33 -4.26 -0.68 11.17
N ARG A 34 -3.95 0.62 11.18
CA ARG A 34 -2.70 1.15 10.64
C ARG A 34 -1.48 0.60 11.36
N GLY A 35 -1.59 0.29 12.66
CA GLY A 35 -0.50 -0.29 13.45
C GLY A 35 -0.15 -1.73 13.06
N ARG A 36 -0.97 -2.38 12.23
CA ARG A 36 -0.76 -3.76 11.77
C ARG A 36 -0.62 -3.88 10.26
N CYS A 37 -1.03 -2.86 9.51
CA CYS A 37 -1.01 -2.88 8.06
C CYS A 37 0.43 -2.75 7.54
N LEU A 38 0.83 -3.65 6.63
CA LEU A 38 2.20 -3.71 6.10
C LEU A 38 2.71 -2.37 5.55
N PRO A 39 1.96 -1.66 4.65
CA PRO A 39 2.40 -0.36 4.15
C PRO A 39 2.36 0.77 5.17
N TRP A 40 1.56 0.64 6.24
CA TRP A 40 1.43 1.70 7.25
C TRP A 40 2.47 1.63 8.36
N ALA A 41 2.81 0.41 8.81
CA ALA A 41 3.59 0.22 10.02
C ALA A 41 4.90 -0.55 9.83
N MET A 42 5.06 -1.25 8.70
CA MET A 42 6.15 -2.23 8.57
C MET A 42 7.03 -2.00 7.33
N ASP A 43 6.88 -0.87 6.65
CA ASP A 43 7.61 -0.54 5.42
C ASP A 43 7.65 -1.71 4.40
N ARG A 44 6.49 -2.38 4.24
CA ARG A 44 6.33 -3.49 3.31
C ARG A 44 5.25 -3.18 2.28
N PRO A 45 5.52 -3.24 0.97
CA PRO A 45 4.53 -3.05 -0.08
C PRO A 45 3.42 -4.11 0.03
N CYS A 46 2.17 -3.67 -0.11
CA CYS A 46 1.00 -4.54 -0.11
C CYS A 46 -0.22 -3.78 -0.63
N ILE A 47 -0.92 -4.34 -1.62
CA ILE A 47 -2.17 -3.81 -2.20
C ILE A 47 -3.30 -4.85 -2.23
N VAL A 48 -3.12 -5.98 -1.58
CA VAL A 48 -4.02 -7.15 -1.65
C VAL A 48 -5.49 -6.78 -1.36
N CYS A 49 -5.74 -5.91 -0.38
CA CYS A 49 -7.11 -5.51 -0.03
C CYS A 49 -7.76 -4.65 -1.13
N GLN A 50 -7.00 -3.87 -1.89
CA GLN A 50 -7.50 -3.12 -3.04
C GLN A 50 -7.77 -4.06 -4.22
N GLU A 51 -6.80 -4.89 -4.60
CA GLU A 51 -6.92 -5.82 -5.75
C GLU A 51 -8.09 -6.78 -5.62
N ASN A 52 -8.46 -7.17 -4.40
CA ASN A 52 -9.55 -8.09 -4.13
C ASN A 52 -10.88 -7.38 -3.79
N CYS A 53 -10.97 -6.07 -3.92
CA CYS A 53 -12.21 -5.35 -3.67
C CYS A 53 -13.23 -5.60 -4.79
N PRO A 54 -14.39 -6.26 -4.53
CA PRO A 54 -15.35 -6.62 -5.58
C PRO A 54 -16.27 -5.46 -6.00
N VAL A 55 -16.14 -4.30 -5.35
CA VAL A 55 -16.98 -3.13 -5.62
C VAL A 55 -16.41 -2.35 -6.81
N SER A 56 -17.26 -1.91 -7.72
CA SER A 56 -16.86 -1.10 -8.87
C SER A 56 -17.64 0.23 -8.90
N PRO A 57 -16.97 1.39 -8.91
CA PRO A 57 -15.54 1.56 -8.67
C PRO A 57 -15.14 1.13 -7.26
N GLU A 58 -13.89 0.68 -7.10
CA GLU A 58 -13.37 0.10 -5.85
C GLU A 58 -13.61 0.98 -4.63
N ALA A 59 -13.97 0.34 -3.51
CA ALA A 59 -14.13 1.03 -2.23
C ALA A 59 -12.79 1.21 -1.49
N ILE A 60 -11.73 0.55 -1.94
CA ILE A 60 -10.39 0.68 -1.37
C ILE A 60 -9.49 1.31 -2.43
N SER A 61 -8.93 2.45 -2.10
CA SER A 61 -7.92 3.15 -2.89
C SER A 61 -6.58 3.15 -2.15
N THR A 62 -5.48 3.34 -2.87
CA THR A 62 -4.16 3.49 -2.27
C THR A 62 -3.57 4.86 -2.56
N ARG A 63 -2.71 5.34 -1.66
CA ARG A 63 -1.89 6.53 -1.85
C ARG A 63 -0.42 6.16 -1.77
N GLU A 64 0.34 6.66 -2.70
CA GLU A 64 1.79 6.45 -2.68
C GLU A 64 2.45 7.25 -1.57
N GLN A 65 3.33 6.58 -0.84
CA GLN A 65 4.19 7.14 0.17
C GLN A 65 5.61 6.58 0.00
N PHE A 66 6.61 7.44 0.11
CA PHE A 66 8.01 7.02 0.07
C PHE A 66 8.62 7.16 1.46
N ASN A 67 9.03 6.05 2.04
CA ASN A 67 9.72 6.03 3.32
C ASN A 67 11.20 5.75 3.11
N THR A 68 12.06 6.53 3.77
CA THR A 68 13.49 6.25 3.78
C THR A 68 13.76 5.04 4.65
N ILE A 69 14.43 4.04 4.08
CA ILE A 69 14.88 2.88 4.85
C ILE A 69 16.09 3.32 5.64
N HIS A 70 15.96 3.31 6.95
CA HIS A 70 17.06 3.58 7.87
C HIS A 70 18.00 2.38 7.91
N ASN A 71 18.94 2.33 7.01
CA ASN A 71 20.14 1.54 7.19
C ASN A 71 21.03 2.27 8.22
N GLN A 72 21.64 1.52 9.11
CA GLN A 72 22.40 2.03 10.24
C GLN A 72 23.58 2.95 9.86
N HIS A 73 23.93 2.99 8.56
CA HIS A 73 25.01 3.84 8.04
C HIS A 73 24.61 4.47 6.69
N PRO A 74 24.97 5.74 6.46
CA PRO A 74 24.78 6.38 5.16
C PRO A 74 25.61 5.64 4.10
N LEU A 75 25.01 5.41 2.94
CA LEU A 75 25.70 4.84 1.80
C LEU A 75 26.53 5.94 1.13
N VAL A 76 27.85 5.89 1.30
CA VAL A 76 28.79 6.87 0.75
C VAL A 76 29.28 6.40 -0.62
N VAL A 77 29.12 7.25 -1.62
CA VAL A 77 29.52 6.98 -2.99
C VAL A 77 31.05 6.93 -3.09
N GLN A 78 31.59 5.84 -3.67
CA GLN A 78 32.98 5.71 -4.04
C GLN A 78 33.16 6.17 -5.48
N SER A 79 32.38 5.64 -6.38
CA SER A 79 32.31 6.01 -7.80
C SER A 79 30.88 5.88 -8.31
N ALA A 80 30.50 6.65 -9.31
CA ALA A 80 29.22 6.52 -9.97
C ALA A 80 29.28 6.92 -11.43
N ASP A 81 28.45 6.26 -12.23
CA ASP A 81 28.04 6.71 -13.54
C ASP A 81 26.56 7.12 -13.54
N THR A 82 25.97 7.33 -14.70
CA THR A 82 24.58 7.75 -14.83
C THR A 82 23.56 6.69 -14.40
N THR A 83 23.96 5.41 -14.28
CA THR A 83 23.04 4.29 -13.98
C THR A 83 23.53 3.40 -12.86
N ARG A 84 24.79 3.49 -12.49
CA ARG A 84 25.38 2.63 -11.47
C ARG A 84 26.13 3.46 -10.43
N ILE A 85 25.96 3.07 -9.17
CA ILE A 85 26.69 3.63 -8.03
C ILE A 85 27.46 2.53 -7.34
N GLU A 86 28.71 2.78 -7.01
CA GLU A 86 29.56 1.93 -6.21
C GLU A 86 29.84 2.58 -4.85
N PHE A 87 29.74 1.82 -3.78
CA PHE A 87 29.91 2.30 -2.41
C PHE A 87 31.26 1.88 -1.83
N GLN A 88 31.71 2.63 -0.84
CA GLN A 88 32.98 2.36 -0.16
C GLN A 88 32.95 1.11 0.73
N SER A 89 31.78 0.56 1.02
CA SER A 89 31.60 -0.58 1.92
C SER A 89 30.57 -1.59 1.39
N ASP A 90 30.76 -2.85 1.76
CA ASP A 90 29.79 -3.93 1.54
C ASP A 90 28.61 -3.83 2.54
N ALA A 91 27.81 -2.77 2.41
CA ALA A 91 26.72 -2.46 3.35
C ALA A 91 25.37 -3.06 2.94
N LEU A 92 25.27 -3.64 1.74
CA LEU A 92 24.00 -4.10 1.18
C LEU A 92 23.94 -5.63 1.12
N VAL A 93 22.73 -6.16 1.20
CA VAL A 93 22.48 -7.57 0.88
C VAL A 93 22.15 -7.65 -0.62
N ALA A 94 22.85 -8.52 -1.33
CA ALA A 94 22.68 -8.69 -2.78
C ALA A 94 21.22 -9.02 -3.13
N ASN A 95 20.69 -8.39 -4.18
CA ASN A 95 19.32 -8.50 -4.69
C ASN A 95 18.19 -8.08 -3.72
N GLN A 96 18.50 -7.49 -2.58
CA GLN A 96 17.49 -7.07 -1.60
C GLN A 96 16.57 -5.98 -2.15
N TYR A 97 17.10 -5.08 -2.98
CA TYR A 97 16.41 -3.89 -3.46
C TYR A 97 15.95 -4.00 -4.91
N ALA A 98 16.04 -5.18 -5.53
CA ALA A 98 15.68 -5.41 -6.93
C ALA A 98 14.21 -5.80 -7.14
N THR A 99 13.30 -5.46 -6.21
CA THR A 99 11.88 -5.88 -6.25
C THR A 99 10.97 -4.91 -7.01
N GLY A 100 11.49 -3.77 -7.46
CA GLY A 100 10.70 -2.75 -8.16
C GLY A 100 10.09 -1.67 -7.26
N ASP A 101 10.12 -1.83 -5.95
CA ASP A 101 9.55 -0.87 -5.00
C ASP A 101 10.59 0.00 -4.30
N TYR A 102 11.85 -0.17 -4.64
CA TYR A 102 12.94 0.58 -4.03
C TYR A 102 13.51 1.63 -4.97
N PHE A 103 13.81 2.78 -4.42
CA PHE A 103 14.29 3.96 -5.13
C PHE A 103 15.53 4.52 -4.47
N CYS A 104 16.47 4.94 -5.30
CA CYS A 104 17.69 5.62 -4.90
C CYS A 104 17.50 7.13 -4.97
N VAL A 105 17.84 7.85 -3.90
CA VAL A 105 17.72 9.30 -3.80
C VAL A 105 19.04 9.89 -3.32
N VAL A 106 19.48 10.97 -3.99
CA VAL A 106 20.62 11.78 -3.56
C VAL A 106 20.09 12.98 -2.78
N PRO A 107 20.38 13.11 -1.48
CA PRO A 107 19.92 14.23 -0.66
C PRO A 107 20.40 15.57 -1.23
N GLY A 108 19.60 16.62 -1.04
CA GLY A 108 19.93 17.94 -1.54
C GLY A 108 19.64 18.20 -3.03
N ARG A 109 19.09 17.22 -3.74
CA ARG A 109 18.69 17.34 -5.15
C ARG A 109 17.16 17.33 -5.31
N PRO A 110 16.43 18.39 -4.93
CA PRO A 110 14.96 18.39 -4.81
C PRO A 110 14.22 18.20 -6.15
N LYS A 111 14.88 18.47 -7.27
CA LYS A 111 14.31 18.29 -8.62
C LYS A 111 14.47 16.85 -9.15
N GLN A 112 15.32 16.05 -8.52
CA GLN A 112 15.55 14.67 -8.95
C GLN A 112 14.61 13.75 -8.18
N ARG A 113 13.67 13.13 -8.89
CA ARG A 113 12.83 12.05 -8.32
C ARG A 113 13.73 10.88 -7.94
N GLY A 114 13.31 10.10 -6.94
CA GLY A 114 13.96 8.83 -6.65
C GLY A 114 14.02 7.95 -7.91
N LEU A 115 15.18 7.36 -8.17
CA LEU A 115 15.39 6.49 -9.33
C LEU A 115 15.20 5.04 -8.92
N GLN A 116 14.38 4.30 -9.68
CA GLN A 116 14.07 2.91 -9.37
C GLN A 116 15.30 2.04 -9.42
N ILE A 117 15.54 1.27 -8.36
CA ILE A 117 16.62 0.31 -8.27
C ILE A 117 16.19 -0.98 -8.98
N ILE A 118 16.96 -1.42 -9.97
CA ILE A 118 16.70 -2.63 -10.74
C ILE A 118 17.60 -3.79 -10.36
N ALA A 119 18.78 -3.49 -9.80
CA ALA A 119 19.71 -4.50 -9.31
C ALA A 119 20.59 -3.94 -8.20
N ASN A 120 21.04 -4.79 -7.30
CA ASN A 120 22.07 -4.44 -6.33
C ASN A 120 22.96 -5.64 -5.98
N THR A 121 24.24 -5.35 -5.69
CA THR A 121 25.19 -6.27 -5.03
C THR A 121 25.41 -5.84 -3.60
N SER A 122 26.45 -6.36 -2.93
CA SER A 122 26.84 -5.91 -1.59
C SER A 122 27.35 -4.46 -1.55
N SER A 123 27.95 -3.99 -2.65
CA SER A 123 28.59 -2.67 -2.74
C SER A 123 28.09 -1.81 -3.89
N THR A 124 27.14 -2.26 -4.70
CA THR A 124 26.65 -1.49 -5.87
C THR A 124 25.14 -1.41 -5.93
N LEU A 125 24.62 -0.29 -6.48
CA LEU A 125 23.24 -0.13 -6.91
C LEU A 125 23.20 0.18 -8.41
N THR A 126 22.25 -0.41 -9.12
CA THR A 126 21.97 -0.11 -10.53
C THR A 126 20.53 0.40 -10.62
N VAL A 127 20.35 1.56 -11.25
CA VAL A 127 19.03 2.17 -11.46
C VAL A 127 18.56 1.96 -12.91
N ASP A 128 17.25 2.14 -13.15
CA ASP A 128 16.67 2.00 -14.48
C ASP A 128 17.29 3.02 -15.45
N SER A 129 17.84 2.54 -16.56
CA SER A 129 18.46 3.35 -17.60
C SER A 129 17.51 4.30 -18.33
N LYS A 130 16.20 4.09 -18.19
CA LYS A 130 15.17 5.03 -18.71
C LYS A 130 15.17 6.37 -17.96
N PHE A 131 15.66 6.37 -16.73
CA PHE A 131 15.71 7.53 -15.85
C PHE A 131 17.08 7.57 -15.17
N PRO A 132 18.13 8.02 -15.89
CA PRO A 132 19.47 8.05 -15.34
C PRO A 132 19.67 9.19 -14.34
N PHE A 133 20.76 9.13 -13.58
CA PHE A 133 21.19 10.25 -12.76
C PHE A 133 21.68 11.41 -13.62
N GLU A 134 21.12 12.60 -13.43
CA GLU A 134 21.52 13.82 -14.13
C GLU A 134 21.66 14.99 -13.13
N PRO A 135 22.88 15.32 -12.71
CA PRO A 135 24.18 14.65 -12.95
C PRO A 135 24.36 13.40 -12.11
N ALA A 136 25.33 12.55 -12.49
CA ALA A 136 25.73 11.40 -11.67
C ALA A 136 26.16 11.85 -10.26
N PRO A 137 25.92 11.00 -9.22
CA PRO A 137 26.41 11.28 -7.87
C PRO A 137 27.93 11.41 -7.85
N GLN A 138 28.44 12.34 -7.06
CA GLN A 138 29.87 12.57 -6.91
C GLN A 138 30.45 11.68 -5.81
N PRO A 139 31.73 11.34 -5.86
CA PRO A 139 32.41 10.68 -4.74
C PRO A 139 32.19 11.45 -3.43
N LEU A 140 32.00 10.72 -2.32
CA LEU A 140 31.69 11.22 -0.99
C LEU A 140 30.25 11.77 -0.79
N GLU A 141 29.44 11.87 -1.83
CA GLU A 141 27.99 12.14 -1.62
C GLU A 141 27.32 10.95 -0.92
N SER A 142 26.29 11.25 -0.16
CA SER A 142 25.44 10.23 0.49
C SER A 142 24.28 9.87 -0.41
N VAL A 143 23.88 8.62 -0.37
CA VAL A 143 22.70 8.11 -1.06
C VAL A 143 21.75 7.49 -0.06
N LEU A 144 20.45 7.75 -0.23
CA LEU A 144 19.38 7.16 0.55
C LEU A 144 18.61 6.15 -0.30
N ILE A 145 18.18 5.07 0.32
CA ILE A 145 17.23 4.13 -0.28
C ILE A 145 15.85 4.42 0.31
N GLN A 146 14.88 4.61 -0.58
CA GLN A 146 13.48 4.77 -0.22
C GLN A 146 12.68 3.58 -0.73
N ILE A 147 11.68 3.17 0.06
CA ILE A 147 10.69 2.21 -0.37
C ILE A 147 9.40 2.91 -0.74
N ARG A 148 8.82 2.53 -1.87
CA ARG A 148 7.48 2.97 -2.30
C ARG A 148 6.44 2.10 -1.61
N LEU A 149 5.55 2.74 -0.89
CA LEU A 149 4.43 2.13 -0.18
C LEU A 149 3.13 2.62 -0.77
N GLN A 150 2.19 1.72 -0.97
CA GLN A 150 0.83 2.03 -1.38
C GLN A 150 -0.08 1.86 -0.17
N GLN A 151 -0.27 2.94 0.59
CA GLN A 151 -1.07 2.94 1.81
C GLN A 151 -2.56 2.89 1.46
N PRO A 152 -3.31 1.85 1.90
CA PRO A 152 -4.71 1.72 1.57
C PRO A 152 -5.60 2.64 2.42
N TYR A 153 -6.70 3.09 1.80
CA TYR A 153 -7.78 3.88 2.38
C TYR A 153 -9.13 3.29 1.95
N VAL A 154 -10.06 3.22 2.87
CA VAL A 154 -11.42 2.75 2.61
C VAL A 154 -12.34 3.96 2.41
N ASP A 155 -13.12 3.95 1.32
CA ASP A 155 -14.25 4.85 1.14
C ASP A 155 -15.51 4.20 1.78
N PRO A 156 -15.99 4.73 2.91
CA PRO A 156 -17.13 4.14 3.60
C PRO A 156 -18.44 4.27 2.83
N LYS A 157 -18.53 5.22 1.88
CA LYS A 157 -19.73 5.39 1.04
C LYS A 157 -19.85 4.28 -0.01
N ARG A 158 -18.74 3.70 -0.44
CA ARG A 158 -18.68 2.62 -1.42
C ARG A 158 -18.58 1.24 -0.80
N CYS A 159 -18.02 1.15 0.40
CA CYS A 159 -17.82 -0.14 1.08
C CYS A 159 -19.17 -0.78 1.42
N ILE A 160 -19.36 -2.02 1.02
CA ILE A 160 -20.55 -2.83 1.31
C ILE A 160 -20.34 -3.82 2.46
N GLY A 161 -19.15 -3.85 3.07
CA GLY A 161 -18.84 -4.74 4.19
C GLY A 161 -18.80 -6.23 3.83
N CYS A 162 -18.44 -6.59 2.61
CA CYS A 162 -18.45 -7.97 2.13
C CYS A 162 -17.41 -8.89 2.77
N GLY A 163 -16.39 -8.34 3.43
CA GLY A 163 -15.37 -9.11 4.16
C GLY A 163 -14.24 -9.70 3.29
N VAL A 164 -14.27 -9.57 1.96
CA VAL A 164 -13.24 -10.14 1.07
C VAL A 164 -11.85 -9.58 1.42
N CYS A 165 -11.72 -8.28 1.62
CA CYS A 165 -10.46 -7.64 1.99
C CYS A 165 -9.90 -8.14 3.34
N GLU A 166 -10.77 -8.48 4.30
CA GLU A 166 -10.38 -9.08 5.58
C GLU A 166 -9.89 -10.51 5.37
N HIS A 167 -10.62 -11.30 4.57
CA HIS A 167 -10.25 -12.69 4.26
C HIS A 167 -8.88 -12.78 3.58
N GLU A 168 -8.65 -11.96 2.56
CA GLU A 168 -7.43 -11.98 1.74
C GLU A 168 -6.22 -11.27 2.41
N CYS A 169 -6.41 -10.56 3.51
CA CYS A 169 -5.33 -9.85 4.18
C CYS A 169 -4.19 -10.81 4.59
N PRO A 170 -2.94 -10.59 4.15
CA PRO A 170 -1.83 -11.50 4.42
C PRO A 170 -1.31 -11.46 5.86
N VAL A 171 -1.74 -10.46 6.66
CA VAL A 171 -1.32 -10.33 8.06
C VAL A 171 -1.91 -11.46 8.88
N ARG A 172 -1.04 -12.26 9.51
CA ARG A 172 -1.44 -13.43 10.30
C ARG A 172 -2.09 -13.04 11.64
N GLY A 173 -2.95 -13.91 12.16
CA GLY A 173 -3.70 -13.69 13.38
C GLY A 173 -4.80 -12.64 13.18
N LYS A 174 -4.81 -11.57 13.98
CA LYS A 174 -5.75 -10.47 13.81
C LYS A 174 -5.42 -9.68 12.55
N ARG A 175 -6.30 -9.72 11.56
CA ARG A 175 -6.10 -9.06 10.27
C ARG A 175 -5.91 -7.55 10.42
N ALA A 176 -5.15 -6.93 9.53
CA ALA A 176 -4.93 -5.49 9.52
C ALA A 176 -6.12 -4.70 8.95
N ILE A 177 -6.93 -5.32 8.10
CA ILE A 177 -8.21 -4.77 7.66
C ILE A 177 -9.31 -5.68 8.15
N ARG A 178 -10.39 -5.10 8.68
CA ARG A 178 -11.51 -5.84 9.26
C ARG A 178 -12.81 -5.12 8.96
N VAL A 179 -13.90 -5.87 8.90
CA VAL A 179 -15.25 -5.34 8.73
C VAL A 179 -15.93 -5.24 10.09
N SER A 180 -16.55 -4.11 10.35
CA SER A 180 -17.47 -3.88 11.47
C SER A 180 -18.89 -3.69 10.95
N ALA A 181 -19.89 -3.82 11.82
CA ALA A 181 -21.28 -3.52 11.49
C ALA A 181 -21.56 -2.01 11.30
N GLU A 182 -20.54 -1.18 11.42
CA GLU A 182 -20.64 0.26 11.18
C GLU A 182 -21.22 0.54 9.80
N ASN A 183 -22.21 1.39 9.71
CA ASN A 183 -22.89 1.76 8.46
C ASN A 183 -23.62 0.58 7.76
N GLU A 184 -24.11 -0.40 8.52
CA GLU A 184 -24.98 -1.43 7.94
C GLU A 184 -26.36 -0.86 7.58
N SER A 185 -26.97 -1.36 6.48
CA SER A 185 -28.23 -0.81 5.97
C SER A 185 -29.48 -1.20 6.78
N ARG A 186 -29.40 -2.16 7.69
CA ARG A 186 -30.53 -2.59 8.52
C ARG A 186 -30.80 -1.65 9.69
N ASP A 187 -29.77 -0.98 10.19
CA ASP A 187 -29.88 -0.06 11.31
C ASP A 187 -29.16 1.25 11.02
N ARG A 188 -29.93 2.26 10.61
CA ARG A 188 -29.41 3.60 10.29
C ARG A 188 -28.91 4.36 11.52
N GLN A 189 -29.26 3.92 12.74
CA GLN A 189 -28.79 4.54 13.98
C GLN A 189 -27.35 4.16 14.33
N HIS A 190 -26.83 3.09 13.75
CA HIS A 190 -25.43 2.67 13.89
C HIS A 190 -24.44 3.38 12.94
N ALA A 191 -24.90 4.32 12.14
CA ALA A 191 -24.03 5.09 11.25
C ALA A 191 -23.38 6.27 11.98
N LEU A 192 -22.39 6.00 12.82
CA LEU A 192 -21.72 7.04 13.64
C LEU A 192 -20.85 8.01 12.81
N ILE A 193 -20.34 7.58 11.68
CA ILE A 193 -19.32 8.31 10.92
C ILE A 193 -19.90 9.12 9.75
N LEU A 194 -21.10 8.79 9.28
CA LEU A 194 -21.68 9.34 8.03
C LEU A 194 -22.88 10.27 8.23
N GLN A 195 -23.15 10.72 9.46
CA GLN A 195 -24.24 11.65 9.78
C GLN A 195 -23.84 13.12 9.57
N SER A 196 -22.99 13.45 8.61
CA SER A 196 -22.66 14.84 8.27
C SER A 196 -23.20 15.26 6.94
#